data_e7ebb14cc49f069e7b5ba59b57a2bcd8
#
_entry.id   e7ebb14cc49f069e7b5ba59b57a2bcd8
#
_cell.length_a   1.000
_cell.length_b   1.000
_cell.length_c   1.000
_cell.angle_alpha   90.00
_cell.angle_beta   90.00
_cell.angle_gamma   90.00
#
_symmetry.space_group_name_H-M   'P 1'
#
loop_
_entity.id
_entity.type
_entity.pdbx_description
1 polymer ?
#
loop_
_entity_poly.entity_id
_entity_poly.type
_entity_poly.pdbx_seq_one_letter_code
_entity_poly.pdbx_strand_id
1 'polypeptide(L)'
;MKVVCIGDSWTWGAELWDRSICTEEEATVKYGTDYTVKCEKNHAYVDTHRWSTILSLSGEYQVENLSQSGASNRQILEILHDRLTMDTTIDIIILAWTSQFRASNRRCDWELETNTHDRFVSVTKTLADDEFIDTFYNELCTAHWLAKDIPIINVNAFYDNKVHNSVDRMVFADRTLLDVATDGKIKDISSSDWHWHANSRHDLSDFNLKRLGHPDETGHKLIAQYIDARIKEYK
;
A
#
# COMPACT_ATOMS: atom_id res chain seq x y z
N MET A 1 16.72 -8.46 -12.87
CA MET A 1 16.22 -7.06 -12.83
C MET A 1 15.96 -6.69 -11.38
N LYS A 2 16.41 -5.50 -10.95
CA LYS A 2 16.19 -5.00 -9.59
C LYS A 2 14.92 -4.15 -9.52
N VAL A 3 13.96 -4.59 -8.69
CA VAL A 3 12.66 -3.96 -8.49
C VAL A 3 12.58 -3.40 -7.08
N VAL A 4 12.20 -2.13 -6.93
CA VAL A 4 11.95 -1.51 -5.64
C VAL A 4 10.45 -1.30 -5.47
N CYS A 5 9.89 -1.83 -4.38
CA CYS A 5 8.47 -1.69 -4.04
C CYS A 5 8.32 -0.77 -2.83
N ILE A 6 7.51 0.27 -2.95
CA ILE A 6 7.21 1.22 -1.88
C ILE A 6 5.70 1.39 -1.79
N GLY A 7 5.15 1.32 -0.59
CA GLY A 7 3.72 1.45 -0.37
C GLY A 7 3.36 1.42 1.12
N ASP A 8 2.10 1.22 1.39
CA ASP A 8 1.53 1.15 2.73
C ASP A 8 1.41 -0.29 3.26
N SER A 9 0.48 -0.51 4.18
CA SER A 9 0.19 -1.81 4.80
C SER A 9 -0.14 -2.92 3.81
N TRP A 10 -0.73 -2.61 2.65
CA TRP A 10 -1.07 -3.56 1.59
C TRP A 10 0.18 -4.13 0.90
N THR A 11 1.20 -3.30 0.76
CA THR A 11 2.49 -3.70 0.17
C THR A 11 3.42 -4.30 1.22
N TRP A 12 3.32 -3.83 2.47
CA TRP A 12 4.07 -4.36 3.59
C TRP A 12 3.65 -5.79 3.96
N GLY A 13 2.38 -6.17 3.77
CA GLY A 13 1.82 -7.47 4.11
C GLY A 13 1.15 -7.49 5.49
N ALA A 14 0.47 -6.39 5.86
CA ALA A 14 -0.28 -6.32 7.10
C ALA A 14 -1.33 -7.45 7.19
N GLU A 15 -1.56 -7.94 8.40
CA GLU A 15 -2.47 -9.04 8.72
C GLU A 15 -2.07 -10.44 8.15
N LEU A 16 -0.92 -10.58 7.50
CA LEU A 16 -0.39 -11.90 7.21
C LEU A 16 0.14 -12.53 8.51
N TRP A 17 -0.39 -13.67 8.90
CA TRP A 17 0.13 -14.42 10.04
C TRP A 17 -0.04 -15.91 9.85
N ASP A 18 0.87 -16.67 10.43
CA ASP A 18 0.77 -18.11 10.54
C ASP A 18 0.01 -18.50 11.81
N ARG A 19 -1.12 -19.17 11.63
CA ARG A 19 -1.98 -19.65 12.75
C ARG A 19 -1.26 -20.62 13.68
N SER A 20 -0.17 -21.23 13.24
CA SER A 20 0.65 -22.11 14.09
C SER A 20 1.60 -21.35 15.01
N ILE A 21 1.88 -20.07 14.70
CA ILE A 21 2.83 -19.22 15.42
C ILE A 21 2.10 -18.30 16.41
N CYS A 22 0.95 -17.76 16.02
CA CYS A 22 0.15 -16.88 16.84
C CYS A 22 -1.34 -17.01 16.54
N THR A 23 -2.18 -16.74 17.52
CA THR A 23 -3.63 -16.69 17.35
C THR A 23 -4.03 -15.40 16.61
N GLU A 24 -5.23 -15.38 16.06
CA GLU A 24 -5.80 -14.17 15.46
C GLU A 24 -5.82 -13.00 16.44
N GLU A 25 -6.13 -13.27 17.72
CA GLU A 25 -6.15 -12.25 18.78
C GLU A 25 -4.76 -11.69 19.06
N GLU A 26 -3.72 -12.53 19.02
CA GLU A 26 -2.33 -12.08 19.18
C GLU A 26 -1.82 -11.33 17.95
N ALA A 27 -2.22 -11.76 16.76
CA ALA A 27 -1.87 -11.09 15.51
C ALA A 27 -2.66 -9.79 15.31
N THR A 28 -3.90 -9.74 15.81
CA THR A 28 -4.82 -8.60 15.67
C THR A 28 -4.93 -7.73 16.91
N VAL A 29 -4.17 -8.01 17.98
CA VAL A 29 -4.26 -7.20 19.18
C VAL A 29 -3.95 -5.76 18.88
N LYS A 30 -5.05 -5.10 18.85
CA LYS A 30 -5.29 -3.76 19.36
C LYS A 30 -4.03 -2.96 19.53
N TYR A 31 -3.58 -2.40 18.61
CA TYR A 31 -3.78 -1.22 18.39
C TYR A 31 -3.36 -0.07 18.92
N GLY A 32 -2.87 0.53 18.98
CA GLY A 32 -2.27 1.68 18.88
C GLY A 32 -1.13 1.31 17.98
N THR A 33 -0.41 1.68 17.35
CA THR A 33 0.82 1.70 16.58
C THR A 33 1.63 0.42 16.42
N ASP A 34 1.34 -0.67 17.10
CA ASP A 34 2.20 -1.84 17.15
C ASP A 34 1.61 -3.12 16.55
N TYR A 35 1.15 -3.06 15.30
CA TYR A 35 0.91 -4.28 14.53
C TYR A 35 2.16 -5.13 14.31
N THR A 36 3.33 -4.54 14.53
CA THR A 36 4.59 -5.16 14.19
C THR A 36 5.32 -5.80 15.37
N VAL A 37 5.12 -5.31 16.57
CA VAL A 37 6.06 -5.60 17.68
C VAL A 37 5.74 -6.88 18.43
N LYS A 38 4.49 -7.34 18.49
CA LYS A 38 4.17 -8.50 19.32
C LYS A 38 4.45 -9.86 18.70
N CYS A 39 4.68 -9.94 17.42
CA CYS A 39 4.95 -11.21 16.78
C CYS A 39 6.20 -11.16 15.88
N GLU A 40 7.37 -10.87 16.45
CA GLU A 40 8.65 -10.96 15.72
C GLU A 40 8.80 -12.32 15.02
N LYS A 41 8.28 -13.39 15.61
CA LYS A 41 8.26 -14.73 15.02
C LYS A 41 7.46 -14.79 13.74
N ASN A 42 6.48 -13.91 13.56
CA ASN A 42 5.65 -13.87 12.36
C ASN A 42 6.26 -13.05 11.23
N HIS A 43 7.32 -12.27 11.47
CA HIS A 43 7.97 -11.49 10.41
C HIS A 43 8.45 -12.38 9.26
N ALA A 44 9.03 -13.54 9.58
CA ALA A 44 9.46 -14.48 8.55
C ALA A 44 8.29 -14.99 7.69
N TYR A 45 7.11 -15.17 8.29
CA TYR A 45 5.90 -15.53 7.55
C TYR A 45 5.43 -14.38 6.64
N VAL A 46 5.32 -13.18 7.16
CA VAL A 46 4.99 -11.97 6.37
C VAL A 46 5.98 -11.82 5.22
N ASP A 47 7.27 -11.91 5.51
CA ASP A 47 8.34 -11.77 4.53
C ASP A 47 8.30 -12.83 3.43
N THR A 48 7.71 -13.98 3.66
CA THR A 48 7.59 -15.03 2.63
C THR A 48 6.27 -15.01 1.87
N HIS A 49 5.22 -14.40 2.41
CA HIS A 49 3.86 -14.46 1.86
C HIS A 49 3.34 -13.14 1.27
N ARG A 50 4.02 -12.02 1.52
CA ARG A 50 3.66 -10.75 0.89
C ARG A 50 3.95 -10.76 -0.62
N TRP A 51 3.14 -10.06 -1.38
CA TRP A 51 3.18 -10.09 -2.84
C TRP A 51 4.55 -9.71 -3.43
N SER A 52 5.26 -8.75 -2.83
CA SER A 52 6.59 -8.33 -3.28
C SER A 52 7.63 -9.45 -3.18
N THR A 53 7.57 -10.27 -2.14
CA THR A 53 8.45 -11.45 -2.03
C THR A 53 8.02 -12.56 -2.98
N ILE A 54 6.70 -12.80 -3.12
CA ILE A 54 6.18 -13.77 -4.10
C ILE A 54 6.67 -13.43 -5.51
N LEU A 55 6.70 -12.14 -5.86
CA LEU A 55 7.25 -11.66 -7.13
C LEU A 55 8.72 -12.06 -7.30
N SER A 56 9.53 -12.02 -6.24
CA SER A 56 10.93 -12.42 -6.29
C SER A 56 11.16 -13.92 -6.47
N LEU A 57 10.19 -14.76 -6.09
CA LEU A 57 10.30 -16.22 -6.18
C LEU A 57 10.37 -16.73 -7.62
N SER A 58 9.97 -15.94 -8.61
CA SER A 58 10.18 -16.28 -10.03
C SER A 58 11.65 -16.40 -10.42
N GLY A 59 12.56 -15.82 -9.62
CA GLY A 59 13.99 -15.72 -9.92
C GLY A 59 14.34 -14.68 -10.99
N GLU A 60 13.34 -14.04 -11.62
CA GLU A 60 13.56 -12.99 -12.62
C GLU A 60 13.89 -11.63 -11.97
N TYR A 61 13.41 -11.41 -10.75
CA TYR A 61 13.50 -10.15 -10.04
C TYR A 61 14.25 -10.25 -8.72
N GLN A 62 15.14 -9.31 -8.49
CA GLN A 62 15.65 -9.00 -7.16
C GLN A 62 14.76 -7.90 -6.58
N VAL A 63 13.85 -8.26 -5.68
CA VAL A 63 12.86 -7.33 -5.12
C VAL A 63 13.33 -6.80 -3.77
N GLU A 64 13.31 -5.47 -3.64
CA GLU A 64 13.51 -4.74 -2.40
C GLU A 64 12.18 -4.11 -1.98
N ASN A 65 11.64 -4.49 -0.82
CA ASN A 65 10.41 -3.93 -0.29
C ASN A 65 10.71 -2.94 0.84
N LEU A 66 10.43 -1.67 0.61
CA LEU A 66 10.62 -0.56 1.53
C LEU A 66 9.29 -0.03 2.09
N SER A 67 8.20 -0.75 1.91
CA SER A 67 6.87 -0.34 2.35
C SER A 67 6.76 -0.29 3.87
N GLN A 68 5.92 0.61 4.36
CA GLN A 68 5.66 0.77 5.78
C GLN A 68 4.15 0.70 6.06
N SER A 69 3.77 -0.10 7.06
CA SER A 69 2.37 -0.15 7.49
C SER A 69 1.93 1.23 7.97
N GLY A 70 0.77 1.68 7.49
CA GLY A 70 0.23 3.00 7.82
C GLY A 70 0.84 4.18 7.05
N ALA A 71 1.75 3.95 6.10
CA ALA A 71 2.33 5.03 5.33
C ALA A 71 1.27 5.84 4.57
N SER A 72 1.43 7.18 4.58
CA SER A 72 0.73 8.10 3.69
C SER A 72 1.46 8.24 2.35
N ASN A 73 0.83 8.83 1.34
CA ASN A 73 1.46 9.11 0.06
C ASN A 73 2.72 9.97 0.22
N ARG A 74 2.70 10.92 1.15
CA ARG A 74 3.87 11.74 1.48
C ARG A 74 5.03 10.91 2.04
N GLN A 75 4.75 9.95 2.91
CA GLN A 75 5.78 9.05 3.44
C GLN A 75 6.32 8.11 2.36
N ILE A 76 5.46 7.62 1.45
CA ILE A 76 5.88 6.84 0.28
C ILE A 76 6.89 7.65 -0.56
N LEU A 77 6.61 8.93 -0.80
CA LEU A 77 7.51 9.82 -1.52
C LEU A 77 8.83 10.06 -0.79
N GLU A 78 8.81 10.22 0.53
CA GLU A 78 10.01 10.39 1.35
C GLU A 78 10.90 9.14 1.32
N ILE A 79 10.30 7.96 1.43
CA ILE A 79 11.02 6.67 1.29
C ILE A 79 11.65 6.55 -0.10
N LEU A 80 10.94 6.95 -1.16
CA LEU A 80 11.47 6.98 -2.51
C LEU A 80 12.68 7.90 -2.62
N HIS A 81 12.55 9.13 -2.10
CA HIS A 81 13.65 10.11 -2.11
C HIS A 81 14.88 9.55 -1.40
N ASP A 82 14.73 9.03 -0.18
CA ASP A 82 15.83 8.50 0.60
C ASP A 82 16.49 7.33 -0.15
N ARG A 83 15.70 6.47 -0.76
CA ARG A 83 16.20 5.33 -1.52
C ARG A 83 16.99 5.74 -2.76
N LEU A 84 16.55 6.77 -3.47
CA LEU A 84 17.21 7.27 -4.68
C LEU A 84 18.52 8.02 -4.37
N THR A 85 18.74 8.46 -3.13
CA THR A 85 20.00 9.06 -2.70
C THR A 85 21.10 8.03 -2.42
N MET A 86 20.72 6.76 -2.29
CA MET A 86 21.67 5.66 -2.13
C MET A 86 22.23 5.27 -3.51
N ASP A 87 23.54 5.07 -3.59
CA ASP A 87 24.21 4.68 -4.83
C ASP A 87 23.96 3.20 -5.17
N THR A 88 22.78 2.92 -5.75
CA THR A 88 22.42 1.57 -6.19
C THR A 88 21.58 1.60 -7.45
N THR A 89 21.87 0.69 -8.37
CA THR A 89 21.09 0.51 -9.60
C THR A 89 19.69 0.02 -9.26
N ILE A 90 18.67 0.68 -9.84
CA ILE A 90 17.27 0.29 -9.80
C ILE A 90 16.81 0.20 -11.24
N ASP A 91 16.21 -0.91 -11.62
CA ASP A 91 15.69 -1.09 -12.98
C ASP A 91 14.24 -0.63 -13.12
N ILE A 92 13.44 -0.79 -12.04
CA ILE A 92 12.04 -0.39 -12.00
C ILE A 92 11.57 -0.11 -10.58
N ILE A 93 10.69 0.87 -10.43
CA ILE A 93 10.06 1.23 -9.15
C ILE A 93 8.57 0.92 -9.24
N ILE A 94 8.02 0.31 -8.19
CA ILE A 94 6.58 0.13 -8.00
C ILE A 94 6.14 0.98 -6.84
N LEU A 95 5.31 1.99 -7.10
CA LEU A 95 4.73 2.85 -6.09
C LEU A 95 3.26 2.43 -5.89
N ALA A 96 3.00 1.83 -4.74
CA ALA A 96 1.65 1.45 -4.33
C ALA A 96 1.07 2.58 -3.46
N TRP A 97 0.36 3.51 -4.11
CA TRP A 97 -0.23 4.68 -3.49
C TRP A 97 -1.42 4.29 -2.61
N THR A 98 -1.44 4.82 -1.40
CA THR A 98 -2.58 4.71 -0.49
C THR A 98 -3.63 5.78 -0.80
N SER A 99 -4.69 5.88 0.03
CA SER A 99 -5.70 6.94 -0.14
C SER A 99 -5.07 8.34 -0.07
N GLN A 100 -5.47 9.22 -1.00
CA GLN A 100 -5.10 10.64 -1.00
C GLN A 100 -5.51 11.36 0.28
N PHE A 101 -6.54 10.86 0.98
CA PHE A 101 -7.03 11.42 2.23
C PHE A 101 -6.20 11.03 3.46
N ARG A 102 -5.20 10.18 3.30
CA ARG A 102 -4.31 9.79 4.41
C ARG A 102 -3.21 10.83 4.60
N ALA A 103 -3.42 11.75 5.54
CA ALA A 103 -2.40 12.73 5.89
C ALA A 103 -1.28 12.14 6.74
N SER A 104 -0.03 12.51 6.45
CA SER A 104 1.09 12.23 7.35
C SER A 104 1.10 13.26 8.47
N ASN A 105 0.90 12.84 9.69
CA ASN A 105 0.99 13.74 10.84
C ASN A 105 2.30 13.49 11.61
N ARG A 106 3.42 13.97 11.08
CA ARG A 106 4.75 13.89 11.75
C ARG A 106 4.85 14.70 13.06
N ARG A 107 3.82 15.51 13.38
CA ARG A 107 3.84 16.39 14.55
C ARG A 107 2.91 15.96 15.67
N CYS A 108 2.20 14.85 15.55
CA CYS A 108 1.44 14.32 16.66
C CYS A 108 2.36 13.43 17.48
N ASP A 109 2.91 14.01 18.55
CA ASP A 109 3.43 13.24 19.66
C ASP A 109 2.38 12.23 20.09
N TRP A 110 2.81 11.04 20.45
CA TRP A 110 2.02 9.84 20.77
C TRP A 110 0.89 10.04 21.80
N GLU A 111 0.88 11.17 22.53
CA GLU A 111 -0.17 11.53 23.50
C GLU A 111 -1.50 11.97 22.90
N LEU A 112 -1.61 12.11 21.57
CA LEU A 112 -2.82 12.54 20.87
C LEU A 112 -3.67 11.38 20.29
N GLU A 113 -3.31 10.14 20.56
CA GLU A 113 -3.92 8.95 19.94
C GLU A 113 -5.41 8.72 20.26
N THR A 114 -5.91 9.25 21.39
CA THR A 114 -7.32 9.04 21.78
C THR A 114 -8.32 9.90 20.99
N ASN A 115 -7.86 10.90 20.23
CA ASN A 115 -8.69 11.82 19.47
C ASN A 115 -8.36 11.92 17.98
N THR A 116 -7.49 11.05 17.46
CA THR A 116 -7.00 11.13 16.07
C THR A 116 -8.09 10.89 15.05
N HIS A 117 -9.03 9.99 15.32
CA HIS A 117 -10.12 9.70 14.38
C HIS A 117 -11.03 10.90 14.16
N ASP A 118 -11.45 11.56 15.23
CA ASP A 118 -12.34 12.73 15.15
C ASP A 118 -11.63 13.95 14.54
N ARG A 119 -10.32 14.13 14.80
CA ARG A 119 -9.52 15.18 14.16
C ARG A 119 -9.22 14.89 12.70
N PHE A 120 -8.94 13.64 12.34
CA PHE A 120 -8.76 13.24 10.95
C PHE A 120 -10.04 13.50 10.14
N VAL A 121 -11.18 13.08 10.64
CA VAL A 121 -12.49 13.36 10.06
C VAL A 121 -12.80 14.86 10.00
N SER A 122 -12.35 15.64 10.99
CA SER A 122 -12.52 17.11 11.00
C SER A 122 -11.66 17.81 9.96
N VAL A 123 -10.41 17.40 9.80
CA VAL A 123 -9.48 17.96 8.79
C VAL A 123 -9.95 17.60 7.38
N THR A 124 -10.35 16.35 7.15
CA THR A 124 -10.85 15.92 5.84
C THR A 124 -12.18 16.57 5.45
N LYS A 125 -12.99 17.00 6.41
CA LYS A 125 -14.23 17.77 6.15
C LYS A 125 -14.00 19.24 5.83
N THR A 126 -12.83 19.79 6.15
CA THR A 126 -12.50 21.20 5.93
C THR A 126 -11.71 21.46 4.66
N LEU A 127 -11.07 20.45 4.10
CA LEU A 127 -10.36 20.56 2.83
C LEU A 127 -11.32 20.19 1.69
N ALA A 128 -11.33 20.97 0.63
CA ALA A 128 -12.07 20.63 -0.57
C ALA A 128 -11.42 19.39 -1.24
N ASP A 129 -12.23 18.54 -1.86
CA ASP A 129 -11.75 17.35 -2.57
C ASP A 129 -10.64 17.70 -3.60
N ASP A 130 -10.74 18.86 -4.21
CA ASP A 130 -9.76 19.36 -5.18
C ASP A 130 -8.36 19.56 -4.57
N GLU A 131 -8.25 20.00 -3.30
CA GLU A 131 -6.96 20.18 -2.63
C GLU A 131 -6.23 18.85 -2.39
N PHE A 132 -6.97 17.79 -2.13
CA PHE A 132 -6.40 16.45 -2.02
C PHE A 132 -5.93 15.90 -3.35
N ILE A 133 -6.72 16.15 -4.41
CA ILE A 133 -6.38 15.77 -5.78
C ILE A 133 -5.11 16.48 -6.22
N ASP A 134 -5.01 17.79 -5.98
CA ASP A 134 -3.84 18.59 -6.31
C ASP A 134 -2.60 18.16 -5.50
N THR A 135 -2.78 17.83 -4.22
CA THR A 135 -1.69 17.34 -3.37
C THR A 135 -1.16 16.01 -3.90
N PHE A 136 -2.05 15.06 -4.18
CA PHE A 136 -1.66 13.76 -4.74
C PHE A 136 -0.98 13.90 -6.10
N TYR A 137 -1.52 14.77 -6.96
CA TYR A 137 -0.91 15.07 -8.25
C TYR A 137 0.51 15.62 -8.12
N ASN A 138 0.74 16.53 -7.18
CA ASN A 138 2.06 17.08 -6.90
C ASN A 138 3.03 16.01 -6.37
N GLU A 139 2.57 15.12 -5.50
CA GLU A 139 3.35 13.99 -4.99
C GLU A 139 3.75 13.03 -6.12
N LEU A 140 2.82 12.73 -7.02
CA LEU A 140 3.03 11.91 -8.19
C LEU A 140 4.07 12.53 -9.16
N CYS A 141 3.90 13.82 -9.50
CA CYS A 141 4.86 14.54 -10.33
C CYS A 141 6.25 14.58 -9.69
N THR A 142 6.33 14.78 -8.37
CA THR A 142 7.58 14.78 -7.63
C THR A 142 8.26 13.41 -7.68
N ALA A 143 7.50 12.31 -7.52
CA ALA A 143 8.05 10.95 -7.62
C ALA A 143 8.71 10.71 -9.00
N HIS A 144 8.01 11.08 -10.07
CA HIS A 144 8.54 10.95 -11.43
C HIS A 144 9.74 11.86 -11.68
N TRP A 145 9.73 13.07 -11.14
CA TRP A 145 10.88 13.97 -11.23
C TRP A 145 12.12 13.41 -10.49
N LEU A 146 11.93 12.83 -9.31
CA LEU A 146 12.99 12.21 -8.51
C LEU A 146 13.57 10.97 -9.21
N ALA A 147 12.71 10.13 -9.76
CA ALA A 147 13.12 8.89 -10.41
C ALA A 147 13.83 9.12 -11.76
N LYS A 148 13.64 10.29 -12.37
CA LYS A 148 14.24 10.64 -13.69
C LYS A 148 13.90 9.60 -14.77
N ASP A 149 14.93 8.83 -15.19
CA ASP A 149 14.83 7.84 -16.25
C ASP A 149 14.45 6.44 -15.74
N ILE A 150 14.30 6.26 -14.43
CA ILE A 150 13.88 4.97 -13.87
C ILE A 150 12.37 4.81 -14.07
N PRO A 151 11.92 3.76 -14.77
CA PRO A 151 10.49 3.50 -14.94
C PRO A 151 9.75 3.34 -13.62
N ILE A 152 8.58 3.97 -13.50
CA ILE A 152 7.68 3.81 -12.36
C ILE A 152 6.38 3.17 -12.82
N ILE A 153 5.97 2.10 -12.15
CA ILE A 153 4.61 1.57 -12.19
C ILE A 153 3.86 2.11 -10.98
N ASN A 154 2.88 2.96 -11.25
CA ASN A 154 1.99 3.48 -10.21
C ASN A 154 0.80 2.53 -10.05
N VAL A 155 0.51 2.12 -8.81
CA VAL A 155 -0.63 1.28 -8.47
C VAL A 155 -1.38 1.94 -7.32
N ASN A 156 -2.69 2.07 -7.42
CA ASN A 156 -3.50 2.55 -6.32
C ASN A 156 -3.96 1.39 -5.43
N ALA A 157 -3.90 1.55 -4.12
CA ALA A 157 -4.49 0.58 -3.21
C ALA A 157 -6.02 0.58 -3.31
N PHE A 158 -6.62 1.77 -3.43
CA PHE A 158 -8.07 2.02 -3.52
C PHE A 158 -8.40 2.95 -4.68
N TYR A 159 -9.69 3.12 -4.96
CA TYR A 159 -10.20 3.97 -6.05
C TYR A 159 -10.19 5.48 -5.74
N ASP A 160 -9.67 5.90 -4.59
CA ASP A 160 -9.72 7.30 -4.16
C ASP A 160 -8.86 8.24 -5.00
N ASN A 161 -7.76 7.73 -5.53
CA ASN A 161 -6.78 8.55 -6.22
C ASN A 161 -7.23 8.82 -7.66
N LYS A 162 -7.95 9.92 -7.85
CA LYS A 162 -8.34 10.39 -9.18
C LYS A 162 -7.16 11.17 -9.77
N VAL A 163 -6.65 10.71 -10.89
CA VAL A 163 -5.65 11.44 -11.65
C VAL A 163 -6.35 12.11 -12.83
N HIS A 164 -6.15 13.41 -13.00
CA HIS A 164 -6.60 14.08 -14.20
C HIS A 164 -5.90 13.45 -15.42
N ASN A 165 -6.66 13.18 -16.48
CA ASN A 165 -6.20 12.58 -17.73
C ASN A 165 -5.09 13.37 -18.47
N SER A 166 -4.61 14.47 -17.90
CA SER A 166 -3.56 15.32 -18.48
C SER A 166 -2.14 14.81 -18.27
N VAL A 167 -1.97 13.65 -17.61
CA VAL A 167 -0.64 13.10 -17.32
C VAL A 167 -0.29 12.01 -18.32
N ASP A 168 -0.12 12.37 -19.56
CA ASP A 168 0.12 11.50 -20.72
C ASP A 168 1.38 10.60 -20.63
N ARG A 169 2.18 10.73 -19.58
CA ARG A 169 3.42 9.96 -19.40
C ARG A 169 3.47 9.11 -18.13
N MET A 170 2.46 9.18 -17.30
CA MET A 170 2.43 8.41 -16.04
C MET A 170 1.61 7.15 -16.23
N VAL A 171 2.27 6.01 -16.16
CA VAL A 171 1.59 4.74 -16.30
C VAL A 171 1.02 4.35 -14.96
N PHE A 172 -0.30 4.37 -14.89
CA PHE A 172 -1.05 3.75 -13.81
C PHE A 172 -1.47 2.34 -14.21
N ALA A 173 -1.37 1.45 -13.26
CA ALA A 173 -2.01 0.15 -13.35
C ALA A 173 -3.53 0.35 -13.47
N ASP A 174 -4.17 -0.40 -14.35
CA ASP A 174 -5.59 -0.28 -14.69
C ASP A 174 -6.54 -0.77 -13.59
N ARG A 175 -5.99 -1.45 -12.58
CA ARG A 175 -6.73 -1.99 -11.43
C ARG A 175 -6.09 -1.55 -10.13
N THR A 176 -6.91 -1.37 -9.08
CA THR A 176 -6.43 -1.16 -7.72
C THR A 176 -5.95 -2.45 -7.08
N LEU A 177 -5.13 -2.37 -6.02
CA LEU A 177 -4.72 -3.57 -5.28
C LEU A 177 -5.92 -4.29 -4.67
N LEU A 178 -6.94 -3.56 -4.22
CA LEU A 178 -8.18 -4.14 -3.69
C LEU A 178 -8.95 -4.92 -4.78
N ASP A 179 -9.14 -4.34 -5.97
CA ASP A 179 -9.78 -5.02 -7.08
C ASP A 179 -9.03 -6.30 -7.47
N VAL A 180 -7.70 -6.24 -7.55
CA VAL A 180 -6.86 -7.39 -7.88
C VAL A 180 -6.92 -8.46 -6.79
N ALA A 181 -6.74 -8.09 -5.52
CA ALA A 181 -6.75 -9.03 -4.39
C ALA A 181 -8.08 -9.79 -4.30
N THR A 182 -9.18 -9.11 -4.60
CA THR A 182 -10.54 -9.69 -4.53
C THR A 182 -10.98 -10.39 -5.81
N ASP A 183 -10.06 -10.54 -6.78
CA ASP A 183 -10.35 -11.12 -8.09
C ASP A 183 -11.53 -10.43 -8.81
N GLY A 184 -11.58 -9.11 -8.71
CA GLY A 184 -12.62 -8.30 -9.34
C GLY A 184 -13.98 -8.31 -8.63
N LYS A 185 -14.09 -8.88 -7.45
CA LYS A 185 -15.35 -8.91 -6.68
C LYS A 185 -15.66 -7.55 -6.03
N ILE A 186 -14.64 -6.77 -5.74
CA ILE A 186 -14.77 -5.41 -5.18
C ILE A 186 -14.02 -4.44 -6.07
N LYS A 187 -14.76 -3.57 -6.73
CA LYS A 187 -14.24 -2.57 -7.67
C LYS A 187 -14.70 -1.18 -7.26
N ASP A 188 -13.96 -0.18 -7.70
CA ASP A 188 -14.37 1.23 -7.67
C ASP A 188 -14.86 1.72 -6.30
N ILE A 189 -14.26 1.18 -5.22
CA ILE A 189 -14.61 1.56 -3.86
C ILE A 189 -13.55 2.50 -3.27
N SER A 190 -13.99 3.54 -2.59
CA SER A 190 -13.12 4.45 -1.86
C SER A 190 -12.56 3.80 -0.60
N SER A 191 -11.46 4.32 -0.06
CA SER A 191 -10.90 3.80 1.19
C SER A 191 -11.84 4.00 2.37
N SER A 192 -12.59 5.10 2.41
CA SER A 192 -13.57 5.36 3.47
C SER A 192 -14.72 4.36 3.44
N ASP A 193 -15.27 4.11 2.26
CA ASP A 193 -16.34 3.12 2.08
C ASP A 193 -15.82 1.71 2.36
N TRP A 194 -14.57 1.42 1.95
CA TRP A 194 -13.94 0.16 2.24
C TRP A 194 -13.76 -0.09 3.75
N HIS A 195 -13.26 0.89 4.51
CA HIS A 195 -13.13 0.77 5.96
C HIS A 195 -14.47 0.53 6.64
N TRP A 196 -15.54 1.20 6.17
CA TRP A 196 -16.88 0.94 6.67
C TRP A 196 -17.34 -0.48 6.37
N HIS A 197 -17.14 -0.97 5.15
CA HIS A 197 -17.49 -2.33 4.75
C HIS A 197 -16.70 -3.38 5.52
N ALA A 198 -15.39 -3.21 5.68
CA ALA A 198 -14.53 -4.13 6.41
C ALA A 198 -14.94 -4.23 7.89
N ASN A 199 -15.24 -3.10 8.53
CA ASN A 199 -15.69 -3.07 9.92
C ASN A 199 -17.10 -3.63 10.13
N SER A 200 -17.95 -3.61 9.12
CA SER A 200 -19.33 -4.11 9.20
C SER A 200 -19.46 -5.60 8.86
N ARG A 201 -18.45 -6.23 8.28
CA ARG A 201 -18.44 -7.64 7.91
C ARG A 201 -17.57 -8.44 8.86
N HIS A 202 -18.12 -9.55 9.35
CA HIS A 202 -17.40 -10.46 10.25
C HIS A 202 -16.50 -11.46 9.50
N ASP A 203 -16.77 -11.70 8.22
CA ASP A 203 -16.00 -12.62 7.37
C ASP A 203 -15.77 -12.01 5.99
N LEU A 204 -14.50 -11.88 5.64
CA LEU A 204 -14.03 -11.36 4.37
C LEU A 204 -13.27 -12.43 3.55
N SER A 205 -13.23 -13.67 4.03
CA SER A 205 -12.48 -14.76 3.40
C SER A 205 -12.93 -15.06 1.97
N ASP A 206 -14.21 -14.91 1.66
CA ASP A 206 -14.75 -15.05 0.30
C ASP A 206 -14.17 -14.04 -0.70
N PHE A 207 -13.53 -12.98 -0.18
CA PHE A 207 -12.89 -11.92 -0.96
C PHE A 207 -11.36 -12.01 -0.95
N ASN A 208 -10.76 -13.08 -0.44
CA ASN A 208 -9.31 -13.22 -0.26
C ASN A 208 -8.72 -12.13 0.66
N LEU A 209 -9.45 -11.79 1.70
CA LEU A 209 -9.09 -10.73 2.63
C LEU A 209 -9.16 -11.23 4.08
N LYS A 210 -8.31 -10.65 4.92
CA LYS A 210 -8.33 -10.83 6.37
C LYS A 210 -9.39 -9.93 7.02
N ARG A 211 -9.59 -10.11 8.33
CA ARG A 211 -10.66 -9.45 9.10
C ARG A 211 -10.68 -7.93 9.02
N LEU A 212 -9.52 -7.28 9.00
CA LEU A 212 -9.42 -5.82 8.90
C LEU A 212 -9.32 -5.32 7.46
N GLY A 213 -9.48 -6.22 6.49
CA GLY A 213 -9.60 -5.88 5.09
C GLY A 213 -8.30 -5.84 4.30
N HIS A 214 -7.20 -6.33 4.85
CA HIS A 214 -5.97 -6.52 4.09
C HIS A 214 -6.00 -7.84 3.31
N PRO A 215 -5.23 -7.98 2.22
CA PRO A 215 -5.16 -9.21 1.45
C PRO A 215 -4.71 -10.40 2.32
N ASP A 216 -5.33 -11.53 2.11
CA ASP A 216 -4.83 -12.80 2.60
C ASP A 216 -3.73 -13.36 1.67
N GLU A 217 -3.26 -14.56 1.92
CA GLU A 217 -2.20 -15.22 1.14
C GLU A 217 -2.60 -15.40 -0.34
N THR A 218 -3.89 -15.59 -0.61
CA THR A 218 -4.44 -15.69 -1.97
C THR A 218 -4.47 -14.32 -2.64
N GLY A 219 -4.96 -13.30 -1.94
CA GLY A 219 -4.96 -11.93 -2.41
C GLY A 219 -3.55 -11.44 -2.76
N HIS A 220 -2.56 -11.75 -1.91
CA HIS A 220 -1.16 -11.42 -2.20
C HIS A 220 -0.60 -12.14 -3.43
N LYS A 221 -0.98 -13.40 -3.68
CA LYS A 221 -0.59 -14.12 -4.91
C LYS A 221 -1.18 -13.47 -6.17
N LEU A 222 -2.46 -13.07 -6.11
CA LEU A 222 -3.11 -12.38 -7.22
C LEU A 222 -2.44 -11.04 -7.52
N ILE A 223 -2.11 -10.26 -6.48
CA ILE A 223 -1.36 -9.01 -6.65
C ILE A 223 0.00 -9.27 -7.28
N ALA A 224 0.76 -10.27 -6.81
CA ALA A 224 2.07 -10.59 -7.38
C ALA A 224 1.98 -10.94 -8.87
N GLN A 225 1.01 -11.75 -9.28
CA GLN A 225 0.78 -12.12 -10.67
C GLN A 225 0.42 -10.91 -11.54
N TYR A 226 -0.44 -10.04 -11.02
CA TYR A 226 -0.83 -8.82 -11.71
C TYR A 226 0.36 -7.87 -11.92
N ILE A 227 1.15 -7.62 -10.87
CA ILE A 227 2.34 -6.77 -10.94
C ILE A 227 3.39 -7.37 -11.90
N ASP A 228 3.60 -8.69 -11.87
CA ASP A 228 4.50 -9.37 -12.80
C ASP A 228 4.08 -9.13 -14.27
N ALA A 229 2.79 -9.23 -14.56
CA ALA A 229 2.27 -8.91 -15.89
C ALA A 229 2.56 -7.45 -16.28
N ARG A 230 2.34 -6.50 -15.37
CA ARG A 230 2.66 -5.07 -15.64
C ARG A 230 4.14 -4.84 -15.88
N ILE A 231 5.04 -5.46 -15.10
CA ILE A 231 6.49 -5.35 -15.32
C ILE A 231 6.89 -5.88 -16.71
N LYS A 232 6.27 -6.97 -17.15
CA LYS A 232 6.56 -7.57 -18.47
C LYS A 232 6.14 -6.70 -19.65
N GLU A 233 5.15 -5.84 -19.47
CA GLU A 233 4.74 -4.87 -20.49
C GLU A 233 5.76 -3.73 -20.68
N TYR A 234 6.64 -3.52 -19.71
CA TYR A 234 7.72 -2.51 -19.78
C TYR A 234 9.03 -3.02 -20.39
N LYS A 235 9.13 -4.31 -20.64
CA LYS A 235 10.29 -4.93 -21.32
C LYS A 235 10.10 -4.90 -22.84
#